data_5f4986b88af3f8c271c56a80f851fbdc
#
_entry.id   5f4986b88af3f8c271c56a80f851fbdc
#
_cell.length_a   1.000
_cell.length_b   1.000
_cell.length_c   1.000
_cell.angle_alpha   90.00
_cell.angle_beta   90.00
_cell.angle_gamma   90.00
#
_symmetry.space_group_name_H-M   'P 1'
#
loop_
_entity.id
_entity.type
_entity.pdbx_description
1 polymer ?
#
loop_
_entity_poly.entity_id
_entity_poly.type
_entity_poly.pdbx_seq_one_letter_code
_entity_poly.pdbx_strand_id
1 'polypeptide(L)'
;MESDFFSLSAFSHAVETRDSASLRGFYADNARLRIIDRDHPPSKPQELVGRSAIAAYFDDVCGRTMTHKIENGCVETGRLAFTQACAYPDGNRVFCSAMAELKGGKITNQTVVQAWDA
;
A
#
# COMPACT_ATOMS: atom_id res chain seq x y z
N MET A 1 -26.73 -3.76 -5.18
CA MET A 1 -25.90 -4.79 -4.58
C MET A 1 -24.45 -4.32 -4.53
N GLU A 2 -23.88 -4.38 -3.36
CA GLU A 2 -22.51 -3.98 -3.18
C GLU A 2 -21.55 -4.99 -3.74
N SER A 3 -20.48 -4.49 -4.38
CA SER A 3 -19.47 -5.37 -4.93
C SER A 3 -18.47 -5.77 -3.84
N ASP A 4 -18.23 -7.08 -3.66
CA ASP A 4 -17.17 -7.60 -2.84
C ASP A 4 -15.83 -7.62 -3.58
N PHE A 5 -15.80 -6.98 -4.72
CA PHE A 5 -14.69 -7.02 -5.64
C PHE A 5 -13.70 -5.90 -5.38
N PHE A 6 -12.42 -6.28 -5.26
CA PHE A 6 -11.32 -5.31 -5.17
C PHE A 6 -10.75 -5.07 -6.57
N SER A 7 -10.70 -3.82 -7.00
CA SER A 7 -10.15 -3.47 -8.31
C SER A 7 -8.67 -3.14 -8.20
N LEU A 8 -7.82 -4.04 -8.66
CA LEU A 8 -6.38 -3.80 -8.71
C LEU A 8 -6.06 -2.63 -9.66
N SER A 9 -6.79 -2.50 -10.77
CA SER A 9 -6.62 -1.41 -11.71
C SER A 9 -6.89 -0.05 -11.06
N ALA A 10 -7.99 0.07 -10.32
CA ALA A 10 -8.33 1.31 -9.62
C ALA A 10 -7.33 1.62 -8.51
N PHE A 11 -6.90 0.61 -7.77
CA PHE A 11 -5.90 0.75 -6.72
C PHE A 11 -4.56 1.21 -7.30
N SER A 12 -4.11 0.56 -8.39
CA SER A 12 -2.86 0.93 -9.08
C SER A 12 -2.90 2.37 -9.58
N HIS A 13 -4.02 2.79 -10.14
CA HIS A 13 -4.20 4.16 -10.61
C HIS A 13 -4.06 5.16 -9.46
N ALA A 14 -4.69 4.88 -8.32
CA ALA A 14 -4.61 5.75 -7.15
C ALA A 14 -3.17 5.85 -6.61
N VAL A 15 -2.44 4.74 -6.58
CA VAL A 15 -1.03 4.72 -6.16
C VAL A 15 -0.18 5.55 -7.13
N GLU A 16 -0.32 5.31 -8.42
CA GLU A 16 0.53 5.93 -9.44
C GLU A 16 0.25 7.41 -9.63
N THR A 17 -0.97 7.85 -9.37
CA THR A 17 -1.34 9.26 -9.42
C THR A 17 -1.19 9.98 -8.08
N ARG A 18 -0.72 9.27 -7.05
CA ARG A 18 -0.51 9.80 -5.69
C ARG A 18 -1.81 10.41 -5.13
N ASP A 19 -2.89 9.67 -5.25
CA ASP A 19 -4.22 10.10 -4.83
C ASP A 19 -4.54 9.49 -3.46
N SER A 20 -4.10 10.16 -2.39
CA SER A 20 -4.28 9.65 -1.03
C SER A 20 -5.75 9.57 -0.63
N ALA A 21 -6.57 10.49 -1.11
CA ALA A 21 -8.01 10.49 -0.82
C ALA A 21 -8.68 9.22 -1.34
N SER A 22 -8.33 8.80 -2.56
CA SER A 22 -8.85 7.54 -3.12
C SER A 22 -8.24 6.33 -2.43
N LEU A 23 -6.94 6.37 -2.09
CA LEU A 23 -6.25 5.25 -1.45
C LEU A 23 -6.89 4.84 -0.14
N ARG A 24 -7.27 5.81 0.72
CA ARG A 24 -7.91 5.48 1.99
C ARG A 24 -9.21 4.70 1.81
N GLY A 25 -9.89 4.91 0.71
CA GLY A 25 -11.16 4.22 0.40
C GLY A 25 -11.02 2.73 0.12
N PHE A 26 -9.81 2.26 -0.16
CA PHE A 26 -9.55 0.82 -0.38
C PHE A 26 -9.37 0.05 0.93
N TYR A 27 -9.30 0.74 2.07
CA TYR A 27 -9.04 0.13 3.38
C TYR A 27 -10.29 0.11 4.23
N ALA A 28 -10.48 -0.99 4.98
CA ALA A 28 -11.55 -1.09 5.96
C ALA A 28 -11.29 -0.15 7.13
N ASP A 29 -12.34 0.21 7.89
CA ASP A 29 -12.23 1.13 9.02
C ASP A 29 -11.21 0.67 10.06
N ASN A 30 -11.14 -0.63 10.30
CA ASN A 30 -10.26 -1.25 11.30
C ASN A 30 -9.05 -1.92 10.67
N ALA A 31 -8.68 -1.55 9.46
CA ALA A 31 -7.56 -2.16 8.75
C ALA A 31 -6.24 -1.99 9.50
N ARG A 32 -5.33 -2.93 9.28
CA ARG A 32 -3.97 -2.89 9.82
C ARG A 32 -2.99 -2.92 8.67
N LEU A 33 -2.01 -2.03 8.72
CA LEU A 33 -0.91 -1.97 7.76
C LEU A 33 0.40 -2.11 8.52
N ARG A 34 1.18 -3.13 8.17
CA ARG A 34 2.49 -3.37 8.77
C ARG A 34 3.56 -3.15 7.72
N ILE A 35 4.55 -2.34 8.05
CA ILE A 35 5.63 -1.97 7.14
C ILE A 35 6.96 -2.43 7.74
N ILE A 36 7.69 -3.20 6.95
CA ILE A 36 9.05 -3.63 7.28
C ILE A 36 9.97 -2.91 6.29
N ASP A 37 10.90 -2.11 6.80
CA ASP A 37 11.83 -1.35 5.98
C ASP A 37 13.19 -1.25 6.69
N ARG A 38 14.09 -0.42 6.16
CA ARG A 38 15.44 -0.28 6.71
C ARG A 38 15.47 0.25 8.14
N ASP A 39 14.44 0.98 8.57
CA ASP A 39 14.35 1.56 9.91
C ASP A 39 13.43 0.74 10.82
N HIS A 40 12.69 -0.22 10.26
CA HIS A 40 11.72 -1.03 10.97
C HIS A 40 11.92 -2.50 10.62
N PRO A 41 12.77 -3.21 11.41
CA PRO A 41 13.08 -4.61 11.12
C PRO A 41 11.90 -5.54 11.42
N PRO A 42 11.96 -6.81 10.97
CA PRO A 42 10.86 -7.76 11.19
C PRO A 42 10.45 -7.95 12.64
N SER A 43 11.38 -7.79 13.58
CA SER A 43 11.07 -7.92 15.01
C SER A 43 10.36 -6.69 15.57
N LYS A 44 10.39 -5.57 14.84
CA LYS A 44 9.78 -4.31 15.28
C LYS A 44 9.27 -3.51 14.09
N PRO A 45 8.29 -4.04 13.35
CA PRO A 45 7.75 -3.35 12.18
C PRO A 45 7.00 -2.08 12.58
N GLN A 46 6.83 -1.18 11.62
CA GLN A 46 5.93 -0.05 11.79
C GLN A 46 4.49 -0.57 11.64
N GLU A 47 3.65 -0.32 12.62
CA GLU A 47 2.26 -0.75 12.57
C GLU A 47 1.33 0.45 12.58
N LEU A 48 0.42 0.47 11.61
CA LEU A 48 -0.62 1.48 11.49
C LEU A 48 -1.96 0.78 11.66
N VAL A 49 -2.69 1.16 12.69
CA VAL A 49 -3.97 0.53 13.03
C VAL A 49 -5.09 1.53 12.81
N GLY A 50 -6.05 1.13 11.99
CA GLY A 50 -7.21 1.95 11.66
C GLY A 50 -6.99 2.80 10.42
N ARG A 51 -8.11 3.10 9.74
CA ARG A 51 -8.07 3.87 8.48
C ARG A 51 -7.46 5.26 8.65
N SER A 52 -7.70 5.92 9.78
CA SER A 52 -7.15 7.25 10.02
C SER A 52 -5.63 7.27 10.03
N ALA A 53 -5.00 6.29 10.70
CA ALA A 53 -3.54 6.18 10.73
C ALA A 53 -2.98 5.86 9.35
N ILE A 54 -3.65 4.97 8.62
CA ILE A 54 -3.26 4.58 7.26
C ILE A 54 -3.40 5.79 6.31
N ALA A 55 -4.49 6.56 6.45
CA ALA A 55 -4.70 7.77 5.64
C ALA A 55 -3.60 8.80 5.88
N ALA A 56 -3.21 9.02 7.12
CA ALA A 56 -2.12 9.95 7.46
C ALA A 56 -0.80 9.51 6.82
N TYR A 57 -0.52 8.21 6.82
CA TYR A 57 0.66 7.67 6.17
C TYR A 57 0.64 7.94 4.66
N PHE A 58 -0.48 7.70 3.99
CA PHE A 58 -0.58 7.96 2.56
C PHE A 58 -0.56 9.45 2.23
N ASP A 59 -1.10 10.31 3.09
CA ASP A 59 -0.99 11.76 2.91
C ASP A 59 0.48 12.19 2.87
N ASP A 60 1.31 11.61 3.74
CA ASP A 60 2.75 11.88 3.74
C ASP A 60 3.42 11.32 2.48
N VAL A 61 3.20 10.04 2.16
CA VAL A 61 3.85 9.38 1.02
C VAL A 61 3.43 10.01 -0.31
N CYS A 62 2.14 10.26 -0.49
CA CYS A 62 1.63 10.87 -1.72
C CYS A 62 2.06 12.33 -1.87
N GLY A 63 2.38 13.00 -0.77
CA GLY A 63 2.89 14.36 -0.77
C GLY A 63 4.37 14.46 -1.16
N ARG A 64 5.09 13.35 -1.20
CA ARG A 64 6.51 13.35 -1.58
C ARG A 64 6.65 13.43 -3.10
N THR A 65 7.71 14.11 -3.55
CA THR A 65 8.05 14.14 -4.97
C THR A 65 8.74 12.84 -5.34
N MET A 66 7.94 11.83 -5.68
CA MET A 66 8.45 10.54 -6.10
C MET A 66 7.45 9.87 -7.03
N THR A 67 7.91 8.91 -7.80
CA THR A 67 7.06 8.12 -8.69
C THR A 67 6.81 6.74 -8.11
N HIS A 68 5.65 6.18 -8.42
CA HIS A 68 5.24 4.85 -7.99
C HIS A 68 4.68 4.09 -9.18
N LYS A 69 4.96 2.81 -9.25
CA LYS A 69 4.40 1.94 -10.28
C LYS A 69 4.13 0.56 -9.70
N ILE A 70 2.89 0.11 -9.84
CA ILE A 70 2.53 -1.27 -9.53
C ILE A 70 2.92 -2.12 -10.73
N GLU A 71 3.80 -3.09 -10.54
CA GLU A 71 4.35 -3.87 -11.66
C GLU A 71 3.73 -5.25 -11.80
N ASN A 72 3.59 -5.96 -10.71
CA ASN A 72 3.02 -7.30 -10.72
C ASN A 72 1.95 -7.36 -9.65
N GLY A 73 0.81 -7.90 -9.99
CA GLY A 73 -0.23 -8.01 -9.00
C GLY A 73 -1.20 -9.11 -9.34
N CYS A 74 -1.79 -9.67 -8.31
CA CYS A 74 -2.88 -10.62 -8.46
C CYS A 74 -3.89 -10.41 -7.35
N VAL A 75 -5.16 -10.61 -7.70
CA VAL A 75 -6.27 -10.54 -6.78
C VAL A 75 -7.03 -11.85 -6.87
N GLU A 76 -7.23 -12.49 -5.74
CA GLU A 76 -8.09 -13.66 -5.63
C GLU A 76 -9.13 -13.37 -4.54
N THR A 77 -10.09 -14.28 -4.37
CA THR A 77 -11.06 -14.15 -3.30
C THR A 77 -10.34 -14.03 -1.95
N GLY A 78 -10.46 -12.87 -1.31
CA GLY A 78 -9.90 -12.63 0.02
C GLY A 78 -8.42 -12.34 0.06
N ARG A 79 -7.72 -12.24 -1.09
CA ARG A 79 -6.27 -12.02 -1.12
C ARG A 79 -5.85 -11.06 -2.21
N LEU A 80 -4.80 -10.27 -1.90
CA LEU A 80 -4.16 -9.36 -2.84
C LEU A 80 -2.65 -9.47 -2.64
N ALA A 81 -1.91 -9.52 -3.74
CA ALA A 81 -0.45 -9.42 -3.70
C ALA A 81 0.01 -8.54 -4.85
N PHE A 82 1.05 -7.74 -4.62
CA PHE A 82 1.62 -6.91 -5.68
C PHE A 82 3.05 -6.50 -5.33
N THR A 83 3.79 -6.11 -6.37
CA THR A 83 5.08 -5.43 -6.21
C THR A 83 4.94 -4.00 -6.70
N GLN A 84 5.76 -3.11 -6.15
CA GLN A 84 5.70 -1.69 -6.46
C GLN A 84 7.12 -1.14 -6.59
N ALA A 85 7.39 -0.48 -7.69
CA ALA A 85 8.65 0.22 -7.93
C ALA A 85 8.46 1.70 -7.66
N CYS A 86 9.31 2.28 -6.82
CA CYS A 86 9.26 3.69 -6.47
C CYS A 86 10.62 4.34 -6.74
N ALA A 87 10.59 5.62 -7.11
CA ALA A 87 11.83 6.37 -7.35
C ALA A 87 11.69 7.81 -6.91
N TYR A 88 12.75 8.32 -6.28
CA TYR A 88 12.89 9.74 -5.95
C TYR A 88 13.60 10.48 -7.10
N PRO A 89 13.48 11.82 -7.19
CA PRO A 89 14.12 12.58 -8.27
C PRO A 89 15.65 12.44 -8.33
N ASP A 90 16.30 12.15 -7.20
CA ASP A 90 17.76 11.96 -7.14
C ASP A 90 18.20 10.58 -7.64
N GLY A 91 17.26 9.73 -8.05
CA GLY A 91 17.55 8.40 -8.55
C GLY A 91 17.52 7.31 -7.49
N ASN A 92 17.34 7.65 -6.21
CA ASN A 92 17.20 6.66 -5.14
C ASN A 92 15.92 5.87 -5.35
N ARG A 93 15.99 4.54 -5.29
CA ARG A 93 14.86 3.65 -5.57
C ARG A 93 14.44 2.87 -4.34
N VAL A 94 13.15 2.57 -4.31
CA VAL A 94 12.55 1.70 -3.30
C VAL A 94 11.73 0.65 -4.01
N PHE A 95 11.94 -0.61 -3.66
CA PHE A 95 11.13 -1.70 -4.18
C PHE A 95 10.29 -2.27 -3.04
N CYS A 96 8.99 -2.39 -3.27
CA CYS A 96 8.06 -2.89 -2.26
C CYS A 96 7.42 -4.19 -2.73
N SER A 97 7.23 -5.11 -1.80
CA SER A 97 6.41 -6.31 -1.99
C SER A 97 5.34 -6.31 -0.92
N ALA A 98 4.10 -6.51 -1.33
CA ALA A 98 2.95 -6.40 -0.43
C ALA A 98 2.04 -7.61 -0.55
N MET A 99 1.46 -7.99 0.60
CA MET A 99 0.42 -9.00 0.68
C MET A 99 -0.68 -8.49 1.57
N ALA A 100 -1.92 -8.72 1.16
CA ALA A 100 -3.07 -8.22 1.91
C ALA A 100 -4.21 -9.23 1.95
N GLU A 101 -5.01 -9.13 3.00
CA GLU A 101 -6.27 -9.82 3.12
C GLU A 101 -7.39 -8.87 2.77
N LEU A 102 -8.39 -9.37 2.06
CA LEU A 102 -9.54 -8.61 1.62
C LEU A 102 -10.81 -9.15 2.25
N LYS A 103 -11.72 -8.26 2.62
CA LYS A 103 -13.05 -8.60 3.07
C LYS A 103 -14.02 -7.54 2.57
N GLY A 104 -15.08 -7.96 1.88
CA GLY A 104 -16.05 -7.01 1.31
C GLY A 104 -15.42 -6.03 0.35
N GLY A 105 -14.41 -6.45 -0.41
CA GLY A 105 -13.72 -5.58 -1.36
C GLY A 105 -12.77 -4.57 -0.74
N LYS A 106 -12.50 -4.67 0.56
CA LYS A 106 -11.62 -3.76 1.29
C LYS A 106 -10.42 -4.50 1.88
N ILE A 107 -9.29 -3.81 1.98
CA ILE A 107 -8.11 -4.34 2.65
C ILE A 107 -8.34 -4.29 4.16
N THR A 108 -8.21 -5.43 4.81
CA THR A 108 -8.34 -5.53 6.27
C THR A 108 -7.01 -5.71 6.97
N ASN A 109 -6.01 -6.28 6.28
CA ASN A 109 -4.71 -6.55 6.85
C ASN A 109 -3.70 -6.58 5.71
N GLN A 110 -2.59 -5.85 5.87
CA GLN A 110 -1.59 -5.75 4.82
C GLN A 110 -0.20 -5.73 5.43
N THR A 111 0.72 -6.45 4.80
CA THR A 111 2.14 -6.38 5.13
C THR A 111 2.90 -5.92 3.89
N VAL A 112 3.76 -4.93 4.07
CA VAL A 112 4.62 -4.38 3.03
C VAL A 112 6.07 -4.52 3.47
N VAL A 113 6.91 -5.06 2.59
CA VAL A 113 8.36 -5.11 2.80
C VAL A 113 9.00 -4.18 1.78
N GLN A 114 9.86 -3.28 2.24
CA GLN A 114 10.52 -2.28 1.40
C GLN A 114 12.02 -2.52 1.37
N ALA A 115 12.58 -2.53 0.17
CA ALA A 115 14.02 -2.57 -0.06
C ALA A 115 14.46 -1.23 -0.65
N TRP A 116 15.46 -0.61 -0.05
CA TRP A 116 15.96 0.71 -0.43
C TRP A 116 17.35 0.62 -1.02
N ASP A 117 17.66 1.49 -1.99
CA ASP A 117 19.01 1.58 -2.55
C ASP A 117 20.03 2.05 -1.51
N ALA A 118 19.61 2.99 -0.69
CA ALA A 118 20.51 3.55 0.30
C ALA A 118 19.82 3.93 1.59
#